data_f90e43c664ef913dd65e9613c426494a
#
_entry.id   f90e43c664ef913dd65e9613c426494a
#
_cell.length_a   1.000
_cell.length_b   1.000
_cell.length_c   1.000
_cell.angle_alpha   90.00
_cell.angle_beta   90.00
_cell.angle_gamma   90.00
#
_symmetry.space_group_name_H-M   'P 1'
#
loop_
_entity.id
_entity.type
_entity.pdbx_description
1 polymer ?
#
loop_
_entity_poly.entity_id
_entity_poly.type
_entity_poly.pdbx_seq_one_letter_code
_entity_poly.pdbx_strand_id
1 'polypeptide(L)'
;MRGSLGRAAAVPIAPLLLWQGRRVRRDTPRLPEAGGPRGATVGADRPGRPLRLLIVGDSSAAGVGAAVQDEALAGRLAERVAPRIARPLEWALLARSGIATREALELVDGAPADRFDVAVVALGVNDVTAMRPASRWLGDVARLTARLRERHRVRRVLWSGLPPMHRFPALPQPLRGVMGLHARALDAALGRWCAARPDGALPRATHVPLPAMSDPSLVASDGFHPGPGAYVVWADALAPHVLGR
;
A
#
# COMPACT_ATOMS: atom_id res chain seq x y z
N MET A 1 -14.93 -20.03 10.69
CA MET A 1 -16.37 -19.87 10.45
C MET A 1 -16.94 -18.46 10.73
N ARG A 2 -16.17 -17.44 11.13
CA ARG A 2 -16.70 -16.09 11.45
C ARG A 2 -16.77 -15.10 10.27
N GLY A 3 -16.33 -15.47 9.07
CA GLY A 3 -16.34 -14.60 7.90
C GLY A 3 -17.62 -14.61 7.06
N SER A 4 -18.53 -15.57 7.27
CA SER A 4 -19.75 -15.70 6.49
C SER A 4 -20.92 -14.84 7.01
N LEU A 5 -20.95 -14.57 8.31
CA LEU A 5 -22.04 -13.78 8.94
C LEU A 5 -22.06 -12.32 8.47
N GLY A 6 -20.91 -11.71 8.25
CA GLY A 6 -20.84 -10.32 7.77
C GLY A 6 -21.34 -10.12 6.34
N ARG A 7 -21.23 -11.15 5.49
CA ARG A 7 -21.73 -11.11 4.09
C ARG A 7 -23.24 -11.32 4.00
N ALA A 8 -23.79 -12.21 4.83
CA ALA A 8 -25.23 -12.47 4.87
C ALA A 8 -26.02 -11.26 5.41
N ALA A 9 -25.49 -10.54 6.39
CA ALA A 9 -26.11 -9.31 6.93
C ALA A 9 -26.08 -8.12 5.97
N ALA A 10 -25.19 -8.12 4.98
CA ALA A 10 -25.06 -7.03 4.01
C ALA A 10 -26.05 -7.12 2.83
N VAL A 11 -26.65 -8.28 2.58
CA VAL A 11 -27.56 -8.48 1.44
C VAL A 11 -28.80 -7.58 1.50
N PRO A 12 -29.50 -7.42 2.63
CA PRO A 12 -30.68 -6.54 2.71
C PRO A 12 -30.38 -5.05 2.52
N ILE A 13 -29.11 -4.60 2.77
CA ILE A 13 -28.69 -3.22 2.67
C ILE A 13 -27.84 -2.94 1.43
N ALA A 14 -27.68 -3.94 0.54
CA ALA A 14 -26.85 -3.83 -0.66
C ALA A 14 -27.22 -2.61 -1.55
N PRO A 15 -28.50 -2.31 -1.82
CA PRO A 15 -28.85 -1.11 -2.61
C PRO A 15 -28.37 0.18 -1.95
N LEU A 16 -28.50 0.29 -0.61
CA LEU A 16 -28.01 1.45 0.15
C LEU A 16 -26.48 1.58 0.05
N LEU A 17 -25.74 0.47 0.22
CA LEU A 17 -24.29 0.46 0.11
C LEU A 17 -23.82 0.87 -1.28
N LEU A 18 -24.48 0.40 -2.33
CA LEU A 18 -24.19 0.79 -3.72
C LEU A 18 -24.45 2.27 -3.96
N TRP A 19 -25.58 2.79 -3.48
CA TRP A 19 -25.92 4.20 -3.57
C TRP A 19 -24.89 5.07 -2.81
N GLN A 20 -24.56 4.71 -1.56
CA GLN A 20 -23.53 5.39 -0.77
C GLN A 20 -22.16 5.35 -1.47
N GLY A 21 -21.75 4.21 -2.00
CA GLY A 21 -20.48 4.08 -2.73
C GLY A 21 -20.42 4.95 -3.97
N ARG A 22 -21.51 5.04 -4.75
CA ARG A 22 -21.60 5.94 -5.92
C ARG A 22 -21.54 7.40 -5.49
N ARG A 23 -22.25 7.75 -4.41
CA ARG A 23 -22.26 9.11 -3.85
C ARG A 23 -20.86 9.51 -3.39
N VAL A 24 -20.17 8.68 -2.61
CA VAL A 24 -18.80 8.94 -2.16
C VAL A 24 -17.86 9.16 -3.36
N ARG A 25 -17.91 8.31 -4.38
CA ARG A 25 -17.06 8.47 -5.58
C ARG A 25 -17.32 9.77 -6.34
N ARG A 26 -18.56 10.26 -6.35
CA ARG A 26 -18.93 11.51 -7.00
C ARG A 26 -18.54 12.73 -6.17
N ASP A 27 -18.76 12.66 -4.86
CA ASP A 27 -18.72 13.82 -3.96
C ASP A 27 -17.32 13.99 -3.31
N THR A 28 -16.47 12.94 -3.27
CA THR A 28 -15.10 13.03 -2.75
C THR A 28 -14.22 13.82 -3.72
N PRO A 29 -13.57 14.90 -3.26
CA PRO A 29 -12.64 15.67 -4.09
C PRO A 29 -11.53 14.78 -4.65
N ARG A 30 -11.18 14.98 -5.92
CA ARG A 30 -10.06 14.27 -6.55
C ARG A 30 -8.78 15.07 -6.31
N LEU A 31 -7.98 14.63 -5.36
CA LEU A 31 -6.67 15.21 -5.12
C LEU A 31 -5.67 14.67 -6.16
N PRO A 32 -4.69 15.49 -6.61
CA PRO A 32 -3.64 15.04 -7.50
C PRO A 32 -2.67 14.07 -6.82
N GLU A 33 -1.95 13.30 -7.60
CA GLU A 33 -0.76 12.61 -7.15
C GLU A 33 0.34 13.62 -6.81
N ALA A 34 1.22 13.29 -5.85
CA ALA A 34 2.30 14.19 -5.45
C ALA A 34 3.23 14.52 -6.63
N GLY A 35 3.56 15.80 -6.76
CA GLY A 35 4.52 16.28 -7.75
C GLY A 35 5.95 15.83 -7.44
N GLY A 36 6.84 15.93 -8.44
CA GLY A 36 8.25 15.62 -8.28
C GLY A 36 8.69 14.30 -8.89
N PRO A 37 9.95 13.89 -8.66
CA PRO A 37 10.53 12.71 -9.29
C PRO A 37 9.92 11.41 -8.74
N ARG A 38 9.82 10.42 -9.63
CA ARG A 38 9.38 9.06 -9.24
C ARG A 38 10.55 8.11 -9.00
N GLY A 39 11.70 8.68 -8.64
CA GLY A 39 12.93 7.98 -8.28
C GLY A 39 14.04 8.96 -8.00
N ALA A 40 14.94 8.60 -7.11
CA ALA A 40 16.11 9.40 -6.77
C ALA A 40 17.20 8.56 -6.12
N THR A 41 18.41 9.12 -6.09
CA THR A 41 19.54 8.58 -5.32
C THR A 41 19.85 9.52 -4.17
N VAL A 42 19.91 9.01 -2.95
CA VAL A 42 20.32 9.73 -1.75
C VAL A 42 21.69 9.24 -1.30
N GLY A 43 22.62 10.18 -1.05
CA GLY A 43 24.00 9.84 -0.65
C GLY A 43 24.78 9.19 -1.79
N ALA A 44 24.69 9.75 -3.00
CA ALA A 44 25.41 9.25 -4.18
C ALA A 44 26.93 9.26 -4.03
N ASP A 45 27.46 10.09 -3.13
CA ASP A 45 28.86 10.21 -2.73
C ASP A 45 29.35 9.10 -1.80
N ARG A 46 28.44 8.32 -1.23
CA ARG A 46 28.79 7.24 -0.30
C ARG A 46 29.37 6.04 -1.05
N PRO A 47 30.32 5.31 -0.43
CA PRO A 47 30.91 4.14 -1.06
C PRO A 47 29.95 2.95 -1.11
N GLY A 48 30.23 2.01 -2.00
CA GLY A 48 29.59 0.72 -2.07
C GLY A 48 28.36 0.66 -2.99
N ARG A 49 27.83 -0.56 -3.14
CA ARG A 49 26.65 -0.79 -3.97
C ARG A 49 25.41 -0.19 -3.31
N PRO A 50 24.60 0.57 -4.04
CA PRO A 50 23.34 1.13 -3.52
C PRO A 50 22.40 0.08 -2.95
N LEU A 51 21.68 0.44 -1.87
CA LEU A 51 20.44 -0.23 -1.52
C LEU A 51 19.37 0.22 -2.49
N ARG A 52 18.76 -0.70 -3.24
CA ARG A 52 17.77 -0.38 -4.26
C ARG A 52 16.37 -0.74 -3.77
N LEU A 53 15.54 0.28 -3.57
CA LEU A 53 14.18 0.21 -3.04
C LEU A 53 13.16 0.50 -4.15
N LEU A 54 12.22 -0.42 -4.35
CA LEU A 54 11.06 -0.23 -5.21
C LEU A 54 9.82 0.03 -4.36
N ILE A 55 9.04 1.05 -4.67
CA ILE A 55 7.72 1.27 -4.09
C ILE A 55 6.68 0.98 -5.18
N VAL A 56 5.74 0.09 -4.91
CA VAL A 56 4.64 -0.27 -5.83
C VAL A 56 3.32 0.00 -5.14
N GLY A 57 2.40 0.69 -5.83
CA GLY A 57 1.12 0.92 -5.19
C GLY A 57 0.06 1.67 -6.00
N ASP A 58 -0.95 2.09 -5.28
CA ASP A 58 -2.08 2.86 -5.79
C ASP A 58 -1.91 4.37 -5.51
N SER A 59 -3.02 5.09 -5.34
CA SER A 59 -3.03 6.52 -5.03
C SER A 59 -2.24 6.88 -3.79
N SER A 60 -2.27 6.04 -2.76
CA SER A 60 -1.54 6.30 -1.52
C SER A 60 -0.01 6.20 -1.72
N ALA A 61 0.47 5.26 -2.53
CA ALA A 61 1.88 5.20 -2.90
C ALA A 61 2.27 6.33 -3.87
N ALA A 62 1.36 6.72 -4.77
CA ALA A 62 1.57 7.85 -5.69
C ALA A 62 1.62 9.21 -4.98
N GLY A 63 1.31 9.24 -3.68
CA GLY A 63 1.41 10.41 -2.83
C GLY A 63 0.18 11.32 -2.84
N VAL A 64 -1.00 10.79 -3.19
CA VAL A 64 -2.26 11.57 -3.10
C VAL A 64 -2.45 12.02 -1.66
N GLY A 65 -2.66 13.35 -1.47
CA GLY A 65 -2.77 13.98 -0.16
C GLY A 65 -1.48 14.67 0.32
N ALA A 66 -0.37 14.50 -0.40
CA ALA A 66 0.86 15.28 -0.26
C ALA A 66 1.09 16.16 -1.51
N ALA A 67 1.76 17.29 -1.35
CA ALA A 67 2.03 18.19 -2.49
C ALA A 67 3.17 17.67 -3.36
N VAL A 68 4.21 17.12 -2.76
CA VAL A 68 5.43 16.65 -3.43
C VAL A 68 5.85 15.27 -2.91
N GLN A 69 6.65 14.55 -3.72
CA GLN A 69 7.12 13.21 -3.37
C GLN A 69 7.96 13.17 -2.08
N ASP A 70 8.64 14.23 -1.72
CA ASP A 70 9.39 14.31 -0.46
C ASP A 70 8.48 14.27 0.78
N GLU A 71 7.21 14.65 0.65
CA GLU A 71 6.20 14.56 1.70
C GLU A 71 5.38 13.26 1.64
N ALA A 72 5.46 12.52 0.53
CA ALA A 72 4.78 11.26 0.30
C ALA A 72 5.60 10.06 0.81
N LEU A 73 5.03 8.85 0.67
CA LEU A 73 5.62 7.63 1.21
C LEU A 73 7.06 7.40 0.74
N ALA A 74 7.35 7.62 -0.55
CA ALA A 74 8.67 7.35 -1.12
C ALA A 74 9.76 8.26 -0.52
N GLY A 75 9.53 9.57 -0.47
CA GLY A 75 10.44 10.54 0.12
C GLY A 75 10.61 10.33 1.62
N ARG A 76 9.51 10.10 2.34
CA ARG A 76 9.57 9.82 3.79
C ARG A 76 10.31 8.52 4.12
N LEU A 77 10.17 7.48 3.30
CA LEU A 77 10.98 6.27 3.43
C LEU A 77 12.47 6.55 3.15
N ALA A 78 12.78 7.31 2.12
CA ALA A 78 14.16 7.67 1.80
C ALA A 78 14.80 8.47 2.95
N GLU A 79 14.08 9.43 3.51
CA GLU A 79 14.50 10.23 4.69
C GLU A 79 14.80 9.35 5.92
N ARG A 80 14.03 8.28 6.12
CA ARG A 80 14.21 7.36 7.27
C ARG A 80 15.30 6.31 7.05
N VAL A 81 15.48 5.85 5.82
CA VAL A 81 16.41 4.76 5.50
C VAL A 81 17.82 5.26 5.24
N ALA A 82 17.98 6.33 4.44
CA ALA A 82 19.30 6.79 3.97
C ALA A 82 20.28 7.14 5.11
N PRO A 83 19.89 7.80 6.22
CA PRO A 83 20.82 8.09 7.32
C PRO A 83 21.28 6.84 8.09
N ARG A 84 20.57 5.71 7.93
CA ARG A 84 20.82 4.47 8.69
C ARG A 84 21.65 3.44 7.92
N ILE A 85 22.11 3.79 6.72
CA ILE A 85 22.97 2.95 5.87
C ILE A 85 24.23 3.70 5.44
N ALA A 86 25.37 2.99 5.37
CA ALA A 86 26.67 3.58 4.99
C ALA A 86 26.88 3.57 3.46
N ARG A 87 25.85 3.35 2.66
CA ARG A 87 25.88 3.23 1.20
C ARG A 87 24.77 4.08 0.56
N PRO A 88 24.81 4.36 -0.74
CA PRO A 88 23.72 5.08 -1.40
C PRO A 88 22.39 4.35 -1.27
N LEU A 89 21.29 5.10 -1.25
CA LEU A 89 19.92 4.61 -1.40
C LEU A 89 19.40 5.05 -2.77
N GLU A 90 19.09 4.12 -3.64
CA GLU A 90 18.32 4.36 -4.86
C GLU A 90 16.88 3.91 -4.64
N TRP A 91 15.91 4.77 -4.90
CA TRP A 91 14.50 4.39 -4.85
C TRP A 91 13.79 4.69 -6.17
N ALA A 92 12.79 3.88 -6.48
CA ALA A 92 11.90 4.06 -7.63
C ALA A 92 10.44 3.81 -7.21
N LEU A 93 9.53 4.53 -7.85
CA LEU A 93 8.08 4.50 -7.59
C LEU A 93 7.32 4.03 -8.83
N LEU A 94 6.67 2.89 -8.73
CA LEU A 94 5.71 2.35 -9.68
C LEU A 94 4.30 2.41 -9.05
N ALA A 95 3.60 3.53 -9.23
CA ALA A 95 2.30 3.72 -8.64
C ALA A 95 1.36 4.45 -9.61
N ARG A 96 0.06 4.16 -9.51
CA ARG A 96 -1.00 4.82 -10.28
C ARG A 96 -2.28 4.85 -9.46
N SER A 97 -2.92 5.99 -9.38
CA SER A 97 -4.18 6.17 -8.66
C SER A 97 -5.29 5.26 -9.19
N GLY A 98 -6.07 4.70 -8.28
CA GLY A 98 -7.28 3.93 -8.59
C GLY A 98 -7.06 2.47 -8.97
N ILE A 99 -5.83 1.97 -9.07
CA ILE A 99 -5.55 0.58 -9.41
C ILE A 99 -5.76 -0.36 -8.22
N ALA A 100 -6.30 -1.55 -8.49
CA ALA A 100 -6.29 -2.67 -7.57
C ALA A 100 -5.01 -3.51 -7.74
N THR A 101 -4.82 -4.48 -6.84
CA THR A 101 -3.62 -5.34 -6.84
C THR A 101 -3.40 -6.06 -8.19
N ARG A 102 -4.49 -6.43 -8.87
CA ARG A 102 -4.39 -7.09 -10.18
C ARG A 102 -3.79 -6.17 -11.25
N GLU A 103 -4.21 -4.90 -11.30
CA GLU A 103 -3.75 -3.95 -12.31
C GLU A 103 -2.29 -3.50 -12.04
N ALA A 104 -1.79 -3.65 -10.81
CA ALA A 104 -0.39 -3.39 -10.51
C ALA A 104 0.58 -4.35 -11.24
N LEU A 105 0.12 -5.54 -11.66
CA LEU A 105 0.89 -6.43 -12.53
C LEU A 105 1.26 -5.75 -13.85
N GLU A 106 0.34 -5.01 -14.46
CA GLU A 106 0.57 -4.28 -15.72
C GLU A 106 1.63 -3.19 -15.53
N LEU A 107 1.62 -2.49 -14.38
CA LEU A 107 2.65 -1.50 -14.06
C LEU A 107 4.04 -2.13 -13.93
N VAL A 108 4.12 -3.26 -13.23
CA VAL A 108 5.37 -3.99 -13.04
C VAL A 108 5.88 -4.56 -14.37
N ASP A 109 4.98 -5.06 -15.22
CA ASP A 109 5.32 -5.61 -16.53
C ASP A 109 5.73 -4.53 -17.54
N GLY A 110 5.12 -3.37 -17.49
CA GLY A 110 5.41 -2.24 -18.37
C GLY A 110 6.69 -1.47 -17.99
N ALA A 111 7.17 -1.60 -16.75
CA ALA A 111 8.38 -0.93 -16.31
C ALA A 111 9.64 -1.58 -16.91
N PRO A 112 10.71 -0.83 -17.20
CA PRO A 112 12.01 -1.39 -17.57
C PRO A 112 12.47 -2.43 -16.56
N ALA A 113 13.01 -3.56 -17.04
CA ALA A 113 13.56 -4.58 -16.16
C ALA A 113 14.78 -4.02 -15.43
N ASP A 114 14.74 -4.07 -14.09
CA ASP A 114 15.80 -3.59 -13.23
C ASP A 114 15.92 -4.47 -11.98
N ARG A 115 16.92 -4.21 -11.14
CA ARG A 115 17.17 -5.02 -9.93
C ARG A 115 16.91 -4.18 -8.70
N PHE A 116 16.08 -4.70 -7.79
CA PHE A 116 15.83 -4.07 -6.49
C PHE A 116 16.08 -5.08 -5.36
N ASP A 117 16.60 -4.59 -4.23
CA ASP A 117 16.85 -5.43 -3.06
C ASP A 117 15.55 -5.66 -2.27
N VAL A 118 14.73 -4.62 -2.19
CA VAL A 118 13.47 -4.60 -1.43
C VAL A 118 12.38 -3.95 -2.26
N ALA A 119 11.17 -4.49 -2.24
CA ALA A 119 9.97 -3.82 -2.70
C ALA A 119 9.01 -3.59 -1.54
N VAL A 120 8.48 -2.37 -1.43
CA VAL A 120 7.34 -2.02 -0.57
C VAL A 120 6.11 -2.00 -1.44
N VAL A 121 5.08 -2.75 -1.08
CA VAL A 121 3.81 -2.81 -1.81
C VAL A 121 2.71 -2.19 -0.96
N ALA A 122 2.14 -1.09 -1.43
CA ALA A 122 1.06 -0.34 -0.81
C ALA A 122 -0.19 -0.43 -1.71
N LEU A 123 -0.92 -1.53 -1.58
CA LEU A 123 -2.09 -1.88 -2.39
C LEU A 123 -3.18 -2.56 -1.54
N GLY A 124 -4.40 -2.51 -2.02
CA GLY A 124 -5.51 -3.28 -1.49
C GLY A 124 -6.73 -2.45 -1.11
N VAL A 125 -6.62 -1.13 -0.94
CA VAL A 125 -7.79 -0.28 -0.65
C VAL A 125 -8.80 -0.36 -1.80
N ASN A 126 -8.35 -0.38 -3.05
CA ASN A 126 -9.22 -0.54 -4.21
C ASN A 126 -9.83 -1.95 -4.30
N ASP A 127 -9.12 -2.98 -3.84
CA ASP A 127 -9.66 -4.34 -3.70
C ASP A 127 -10.75 -4.40 -2.62
N VAL A 128 -10.57 -3.67 -1.48
CA VAL A 128 -11.61 -3.54 -0.44
C VAL A 128 -12.84 -2.85 -1.01
N THR A 129 -12.69 -1.70 -1.68
CA THR A 129 -13.84 -0.95 -2.23
C THR A 129 -14.57 -1.70 -3.34
N ALA A 130 -13.86 -2.58 -4.05
CA ALA A 130 -14.43 -3.51 -5.03
C ALA A 130 -15.03 -4.78 -4.38
N MET A 131 -15.05 -4.88 -3.05
CA MET A 131 -15.53 -6.07 -2.31
C MET A 131 -14.91 -7.38 -2.78
N ARG A 132 -13.63 -7.35 -3.17
CA ARG A 132 -12.93 -8.51 -3.72
C ARG A 132 -12.81 -9.63 -2.70
N PRO A 133 -13.19 -10.88 -3.01
CA PRO A 133 -13.04 -12.00 -2.08
C PRO A 133 -11.56 -12.23 -1.72
N ALA A 134 -11.28 -12.51 -0.43
CA ALA A 134 -9.92 -12.69 0.07
C ALA A 134 -9.11 -13.73 -0.72
N SER A 135 -9.73 -14.86 -1.10
CA SER A 135 -9.06 -15.90 -1.88
C SER A 135 -8.59 -15.42 -3.26
N ARG A 136 -9.43 -14.62 -3.96
CA ARG A 136 -9.06 -14.04 -5.25
C ARG A 136 -7.99 -12.98 -5.10
N TRP A 137 -8.12 -12.12 -4.09
CA TRP A 137 -7.13 -11.10 -3.80
C TRP A 137 -5.76 -11.69 -3.44
N LEU A 138 -5.71 -12.73 -2.60
CA LEU A 138 -4.46 -13.42 -2.28
C LEU A 138 -3.83 -14.10 -3.50
N GLY A 139 -4.62 -14.54 -4.48
CA GLY A 139 -4.11 -15.01 -5.76
C GLY A 139 -3.39 -13.90 -6.53
N ASP A 140 -3.92 -12.66 -6.49
CA ASP A 140 -3.26 -11.50 -7.10
C ASP A 140 -2.01 -11.07 -6.33
N VAL A 141 -2.05 -11.08 -4.99
CA VAL A 141 -0.90 -10.87 -4.09
C VAL A 141 0.24 -11.85 -4.40
N ALA A 142 -0.08 -13.13 -4.54
CA ALA A 142 0.91 -14.15 -4.87
C ALA A 142 1.55 -13.91 -6.24
N ARG A 143 0.73 -13.62 -7.26
CA ARG A 143 1.20 -13.33 -8.62
C ARG A 143 2.10 -12.09 -8.68
N LEU A 144 1.68 -10.99 -8.02
CA LEU A 144 2.48 -9.77 -7.97
C LEU A 144 3.81 -10.00 -7.25
N THR A 145 3.79 -10.75 -6.15
CA THR A 145 5.00 -11.11 -5.40
C THR A 145 5.97 -11.92 -6.27
N ALA A 146 5.48 -12.91 -7.00
CA ALA A 146 6.30 -13.70 -7.92
C ALA A 146 6.85 -12.83 -9.06
N ARG A 147 6.01 -11.97 -9.65
CA ARG A 147 6.41 -11.11 -10.76
C ARG A 147 7.47 -10.08 -10.39
N LEU A 148 7.42 -9.51 -9.20
CA LEU A 148 8.49 -8.65 -8.66
C LEU A 148 9.83 -9.39 -8.59
N ARG A 149 9.82 -10.67 -8.23
CA ARG A 149 11.03 -11.50 -8.24
C ARG A 149 11.53 -11.78 -9.66
N GLU A 150 10.66 -12.18 -10.54
CA GLU A 150 11.00 -12.58 -11.91
C GLU A 150 11.57 -11.40 -12.71
N ARG A 151 10.84 -10.27 -12.71
CA ARG A 151 11.16 -9.13 -13.56
C ARG A 151 12.18 -8.18 -12.95
N HIS A 152 12.09 -7.93 -11.65
CA HIS A 152 12.90 -6.95 -10.94
C HIS A 152 13.88 -7.56 -9.94
N ARG A 153 14.04 -8.89 -9.94
CA ARG A 153 14.98 -9.62 -9.08
C ARG A 153 14.83 -9.29 -7.59
N VAL A 154 13.66 -8.80 -7.17
CA VAL A 154 13.36 -8.45 -5.78
C VAL A 154 13.57 -9.65 -4.87
N ARG A 155 14.29 -9.44 -3.76
CA ARG A 155 14.58 -10.50 -2.77
C ARG A 155 13.64 -10.46 -1.58
N ARG A 156 13.19 -9.27 -1.19
CA ARG A 156 12.25 -9.05 -0.08
C ARG A 156 11.10 -8.18 -0.54
N VAL A 157 9.87 -8.61 -0.28
CA VAL A 157 8.65 -7.84 -0.55
C VAL A 157 7.99 -7.54 0.78
N LEU A 158 7.83 -6.28 1.09
CA LEU A 158 7.14 -5.77 2.27
C LEU A 158 5.73 -5.35 1.85
N TRP A 159 4.75 -6.14 2.21
CA TRP A 159 3.34 -5.82 2.01
C TRP A 159 2.87 -4.93 3.16
N SER A 160 2.57 -3.69 2.86
CA SER A 160 1.93 -2.79 3.82
C SER A 160 0.54 -3.28 4.18
N GLY A 161 0.20 -3.26 5.46
CA GLY A 161 -1.14 -3.57 5.94
C GLY A 161 -2.18 -2.60 5.42
N LEU A 162 -3.45 -3.00 5.47
CA LEU A 162 -4.57 -2.19 5.01
C LEU A 162 -5.02 -1.19 6.09
N PRO A 163 -5.39 0.03 5.69
CA PRO A 163 -5.82 1.04 6.64
C PRO A 163 -7.16 0.70 7.30
N PRO A 164 -7.41 1.22 8.51
CA PRO A 164 -8.65 0.99 9.25
C PRO A 164 -9.81 1.81 8.64
N MET A 165 -10.36 1.35 7.50
CA MET A 165 -11.36 2.07 6.70
C MET A 165 -12.64 2.43 7.48
N HIS A 166 -12.90 1.77 8.63
CA HIS A 166 -13.98 2.17 9.53
C HIS A 166 -13.76 3.55 10.20
N ARG A 167 -12.59 4.15 10.02
CA ARG A 167 -12.24 5.50 10.52
C ARG A 167 -12.23 6.56 9.42
N PHE A 168 -12.47 6.21 8.17
CA PHE A 168 -12.43 7.16 7.05
C PHE A 168 -13.61 8.14 7.11
N PRO A 169 -13.36 9.44 7.27
CA PRO A 169 -14.42 10.46 7.37
C PRO A 169 -15.32 10.52 6.14
N ALA A 170 -14.76 10.31 4.93
CA ALA A 170 -15.51 10.34 3.67
C ALA A 170 -16.56 9.22 3.56
N LEU A 171 -16.44 8.15 4.33
CA LEU A 171 -17.35 7.02 4.24
C LEU A 171 -18.53 7.18 5.21
N PRO A 172 -19.80 7.22 4.73
CA PRO A 172 -20.97 7.23 5.59
C PRO A 172 -21.26 5.87 6.21
N GLN A 173 -22.03 5.81 7.31
CA GLN A 173 -22.58 4.57 7.82
C GLN A 173 -23.83 4.17 7.02
N PRO A 174 -24.05 2.86 6.76
CA PRO A 174 -23.28 1.68 7.20
C PRO A 174 -22.09 1.31 6.30
N LEU A 175 -21.87 1.97 5.14
CA LEU A 175 -20.78 1.66 4.21
C LEU A 175 -19.42 1.63 4.90
N ARG A 176 -19.13 2.60 5.74
CA ARG A 176 -17.89 2.69 6.53
C ARG A 176 -17.64 1.46 7.38
N GLY A 177 -18.68 0.98 8.07
CA GLY A 177 -18.60 -0.25 8.88
C GLY A 177 -18.29 -1.49 8.04
N VAL A 178 -18.99 -1.64 6.91
CA VAL A 178 -18.80 -2.77 5.97
C VAL A 178 -17.40 -2.76 5.38
N MET A 179 -16.92 -1.60 4.88
CA MET A 179 -15.57 -1.45 4.32
C MET A 179 -14.51 -1.74 5.38
N GLY A 180 -14.70 -1.26 6.61
CA GLY A 180 -13.77 -1.51 7.71
C GLY A 180 -13.68 -2.98 8.11
N LEU A 181 -14.81 -3.70 8.12
CA LEU A 181 -14.82 -5.15 8.36
C LEU A 181 -14.12 -5.91 7.25
N HIS A 182 -14.36 -5.52 5.99
CA HIS A 182 -13.74 -6.17 4.84
C HIS A 182 -12.23 -5.89 4.79
N ALA A 183 -11.79 -4.65 5.03
CA ALA A 183 -10.38 -4.30 5.11
C ALA A 183 -9.65 -5.15 6.16
N ARG A 184 -10.21 -5.26 7.37
CA ARG A 184 -9.64 -6.13 8.42
C ARG A 184 -9.56 -7.60 8.01
N ALA A 185 -10.57 -8.10 7.30
CA ALA A 185 -10.58 -9.49 6.84
C ALA A 185 -9.48 -9.74 5.79
N LEU A 186 -9.28 -8.82 4.83
CA LEU A 186 -8.21 -8.90 3.85
C LEU A 186 -6.84 -8.75 4.51
N ASP A 187 -6.65 -7.78 5.40
CA ASP A 187 -5.39 -7.55 6.10
C ASP A 187 -4.96 -8.77 6.91
N ALA A 188 -5.88 -9.35 7.70
CA ALA A 188 -5.62 -10.58 8.43
C ALA A 188 -5.30 -11.78 7.51
N ALA A 189 -5.93 -11.84 6.33
CA ALA A 189 -5.63 -12.87 5.34
C ALA A 189 -4.24 -12.70 4.74
N LEU A 190 -3.81 -11.46 4.48
CA LEU A 190 -2.45 -11.12 4.02
C LEU A 190 -1.40 -11.51 5.05
N GLY A 191 -1.63 -11.16 6.33
CA GLY A 191 -0.72 -11.52 7.41
C GLY A 191 -0.52 -13.04 7.50
N ARG A 192 -1.62 -13.81 7.47
CA ARG A 192 -1.53 -15.28 7.46
C ARG A 192 -0.84 -15.83 6.23
N TRP A 193 -1.10 -15.27 5.05
CA TRP A 193 -0.45 -15.68 3.81
C TRP A 193 1.06 -15.45 3.86
N CYS A 194 1.52 -14.29 4.36
CA CYS A 194 2.94 -14.02 4.54
C CYS A 194 3.58 -14.98 5.55
N ALA A 195 2.92 -15.23 6.69
CA ALA A 195 3.43 -16.10 7.74
C ALA A 195 3.50 -17.59 7.34
N ALA A 196 2.61 -18.02 6.44
CA ALA A 196 2.56 -19.42 5.97
C ALA A 196 3.57 -19.72 4.85
N ARG A 197 4.36 -18.74 4.41
CA ARG A 197 5.37 -18.99 3.36
C ARG A 197 6.53 -19.79 3.93
N PRO A 198 7.04 -20.80 3.18
CA PRO A 198 8.17 -21.61 3.62
C PRO A 198 9.41 -20.76 3.91
N ASP A 199 10.20 -21.19 4.90
CA ASP A 199 11.52 -20.61 5.14
C ASP A 199 12.39 -20.77 3.89
N GLY A 200 13.11 -19.68 3.54
CA GLY A 200 13.94 -19.66 2.33
C GLY A 200 13.17 -19.38 1.04
N ALA A 201 11.83 -19.29 1.05
CA ALA A 201 11.06 -18.90 -0.13
C ALA A 201 11.46 -17.51 -0.65
N LEU A 202 11.73 -17.41 -1.96
CA LEU A 202 12.07 -16.15 -2.62
C LEU A 202 10.95 -15.71 -3.60
N PRO A 203 10.61 -14.42 -3.55
CA PRO A 203 11.05 -13.41 -2.58
C PRO A 203 10.46 -13.70 -1.21
N ARG A 204 11.19 -13.32 -0.16
CA ARG A 204 10.63 -13.32 1.20
C ARG A 204 9.54 -12.25 1.27
N ALA A 205 8.32 -12.64 1.53
CA ALA A 205 7.19 -11.73 1.70
C ALA A 205 6.91 -11.53 3.20
N THR A 206 6.81 -10.27 3.62
CA THR A 206 6.53 -9.88 5.00
C THR A 206 5.34 -8.93 5.01
N HIS A 207 4.34 -9.21 5.85
CA HIS A 207 3.27 -8.27 6.17
C HIS A 207 3.77 -7.29 7.23
N VAL A 208 3.69 -6.00 6.92
CA VAL A 208 4.00 -4.91 7.85
C VAL A 208 2.70 -4.23 8.24
N PRO A 209 2.19 -4.45 9.45
CA PRO A 209 0.94 -3.83 9.89
C PRO A 209 1.00 -2.32 9.78
N LEU A 210 -0.08 -1.71 9.30
CA LEU A 210 -0.20 -0.26 9.30
C LEU A 210 -0.40 0.25 10.73
N PRO A 211 0.34 1.27 11.18
CA PRO A 211 0.13 1.85 12.51
C PRO A 211 -1.29 2.38 12.69
N ALA A 212 -1.76 2.40 13.92
CA ALA A 212 -3.05 3.00 14.23
C ALA A 212 -2.98 4.53 14.04
N MET A 213 -3.44 5.00 12.89
CA MET A 213 -3.59 6.43 12.59
C MET A 213 -4.94 6.89 13.14
N SER A 214 -4.98 7.25 14.43
CA SER A 214 -6.23 7.63 15.11
C SER A 214 -6.53 9.11 15.06
N ASP A 215 -5.53 9.93 14.75
CA ASP A 215 -5.66 11.38 14.66
C ASP A 215 -6.30 11.78 13.31
N PRO A 216 -7.46 12.47 13.34
CA PRO A 216 -8.12 12.94 12.13
C PRO A 216 -7.26 13.88 11.27
N SER A 217 -6.30 14.60 11.87
CA SER A 217 -5.37 15.48 11.16
C SER A 217 -4.41 14.75 10.22
N LEU A 218 -4.28 13.42 10.39
CA LEU A 218 -3.49 12.56 9.51
C LEU A 218 -4.20 12.25 8.18
N VAL A 219 -5.49 12.56 8.05
CA VAL A 219 -6.26 12.33 6.84
C VAL A 219 -6.22 13.59 5.98
N ALA A 220 -6.06 13.41 4.65
CA ALA A 220 -6.10 14.52 3.70
C ALA A 220 -7.50 15.17 3.64
N SER A 221 -7.59 16.33 2.99
CA SER A 221 -8.82 17.14 2.92
C SER A 221 -10.01 16.42 2.25
N ASP A 222 -9.76 15.34 1.51
CA ASP A 222 -10.81 14.52 0.91
C ASP A 222 -11.44 13.49 1.88
N GLY A 223 -10.93 13.39 3.09
CA GLY A 223 -11.42 12.47 4.13
C GLY A 223 -11.16 10.99 3.82
N PHE A 224 -10.29 10.67 2.85
CA PHE A 224 -10.05 9.31 2.38
C PHE A 224 -8.56 8.95 2.30
N HIS A 225 -7.74 9.82 1.71
CA HIS A 225 -6.31 9.58 1.53
C HIS A 225 -5.49 10.00 2.77
N PRO A 226 -4.27 9.46 2.92
CA PRO A 226 -3.36 9.92 3.95
C PRO A 226 -2.90 11.36 3.68
N GLY A 227 -2.81 12.17 4.72
CA GLY A 227 -2.14 13.47 4.68
C GLY A 227 -0.63 13.33 4.92
N PRO A 228 0.16 14.44 4.81
CA PRO A 228 1.62 14.42 4.98
C PRO A 228 2.08 13.79 6.30
N GLY A 229 1.37 14.05 7.41
CA GLY A 229 1.66 13.44 8.72
C GLY A 229 1.48 11.93 8.74
N ALA A 230 0.48 11.41 8.02
CA ALA A 230 0.27 9.97 7.91
C ALA A 230 1.40 9.27 7.17
N TYR A 231 1.97 9.90 6.14
CA TYR A 231 3.12 9.37 5.41
C TYR A 231 4.37 9.26 6.29
N VAL A 232 4.57 10.19 7.24
CA VAL A 232 5.63 10.12 8.25
C VAL A 232 5.46 8.86 9.11
N VAL A 233 4.29 8.69 9.74
CA VAL A 233 3.98 7.54 10.60
C VAL A 233 4.11 6.22 9.84
N TRP A 234 3.67 6.20 8.59
CA TRP A 234 3.75 5.01 7.74
C TRP A 234 5.19 4.65 7.37
N ALA A 235 6.01 5.65 7.01
CA ALA A 235 7.42 5.45 6.72
C ALA A 235 8.20 4.99 7.95
N ASP A 236 7.89 5.52 9.14
CA ASP A 236 8.50 5.09 10.41
C ASP A 236 8.24 3.60 10.70
N ALA A 237 7.04 3.10 10.38
CA ALA A 237 6.72 1.69 10.53
C ALA A 237 7.43 0.78 9.50
N LEU A 238 7.59 1.24 8.26
CA LEU A 238 8.19 0.46 7.18
C LEU A 238 9.73 0.46 7.21
N ALA A 239 10.36 1.55 7.64
CA ALA A 239 11.80 1.73 7.54
C ALA A 239 12.62 0.64 8.25
N PRO A 240 12.30 0.15 9.47
CA PRO A 240 13.01 -0.97 10.10
C PRO A 240 13.01 -2.22 9.22
N HIS A 241 11.87 -2.54 8.60
CA HIS A 241 11.75 -3.70 7.72
C HIS A 241 12.52 -3.53 6.40
N VAL A 242 12.61 -2.31 5.85
CA VAL A 242 13.48 -2.03 4.70
C VAL A 242 14.94 -2.29 5.06
N LEU A 243 15.35 -1.92 6.26
CA LEU A 243 16.70 -2.15 6.80
C LEU A 243 17.00 -3.62 7.16
N GLY A 244 15.97 -4.48 7.21
CA GLY A 244 16.12 -5.89 7.58
C GLY A 244 16.17 -6.15 9.08
N ARG A 245 15.56 -5.27 9.84
CA ARG A 245 15.46 -5.33 11.33
C ARG A 245 14.08 -5.78 11.77
#